data_e256ef538d2313338bf5a7ee4531fe48
#
_entry.id   e256ef538d2313338bf5a7ee4531fe48
#
_cell.length_a   1.000
_cell.length_b   1.000
_cell.length_c   1.000
_cell.angle_alpha   90.00
_cell.angle_beta   90.00
_cell.angle_gamma   90.00
#
_symmetry.space_group_name_H-M   'P 1'
#
loop_
_entity.id
_entity.type
_entity.pdbx_description
1 polymer ?
#
loop_
_entity_poly.entity_id
_entity_poly.type
_entity_poly.pdbx_seq_one_letter_code
_entity_poly.pdbx_strand_id
1 'polypeptide(L)'
;MLNNKSKYTTQIKAEAKRLGFLSCGISKAGFLEKEAPRLENWLNKNMHGQMSYMQNHFDKRLDPTKLVEDSKSVISLLLNYYPSEVQKDPKAPKLSKYAYGQDYHFVIKEKLKELTHFIQQEIGDVSGRAFVDSAPVLDKAWAAKSGLGWIGKHSNLLTQQVGSFYFIAELIIDLDLEYDSIVTDHCGTCTACIDACPTQAITEPYVVDGSKCISYFTIELKEQLPTIMKGKFDHWMFGCDVCQDVCPWNKFSKPHSEPLFNPHPDLLDMVKKDWEEITEEVFKNLFKKSAVKRTKFSGLKRNIDFLK
;
A
#
# COMPACT_ATOMS: atom_id res chain seq x y z
N MET A 1 -12.76 12.65 -32.66
CA MET A 1 -12.64 11.65 -31.56
C MET A 1 -11.31 11.72 -30.82
N LEU A 2 -10.16 11.89 -31.47
CA LEU A 2 -8.84 12.01 -30.81
C LEU A 2 -8.74 13.18 -29.81
N ASN A 3 -9.46 14.27 -30.07
CA ASN A 3 -9.41 15.47 -29.21
C ASN A 3 -10.08 15.30 -27.82
N ASN A 4 -11.02 14.38 -27.68
CA ASN A 4 -11.74 14.20 -26.42
C ASN A 4 -10.96 13.36 -25.40
N LYS A 5 -10.20 12.32 -25.84
CA LYS A 5 -9.41 11.50 -24.94
C LYS A 5 -8.36 12.34 -24.18
N SER A 6 -7.61 13.17 -24.89
CA SER A 6 -6.59 14.05 -24.31
C SER A 6 -7.20 15.05 -23.32
N LYS A 7 -8.32 15.67 -23.73
CA LYS A 7 -9.06 16.59 -22.86
C LYS A 7 -9.51 15.90 -21.57
N TYR A 8 -10.18 14.76 -21.68
CA TYR A 8 -10.69 14.01 -20.51
C TYR A 8 -9.56 13.53 -19.60
N THR A 9 -8.48 13.00 -20.18
CA THR A 9 -7.27 12.62 -19.44
C THR A 9 -6.71 13.79 -18.64
N THR A 10 -6.59 14.96 -19.26
CA THR A 10 -6.09 16.16 -18.60
C THR A 10 -7.00 16.61 -17.46
N GLN A 11 -8.32 16.62 -17.67
CA GLN A 11 -9.31 16.99 -16.65
C GLN A 11 -9.27 16.04 -15.45
N ILE A 12 -9.23 14.73 -15.68
CA ILE A 12 -9.16 13.71 -14.62
C ILE A 12 -7.87 13.86 -13.80
N LYS A 13 -6.72 14.03 -14.46
CA LYS A 13 -5.44 14.22 -13.77
C LYS A 13 -5.42 15.53 -12.95
N ALA A 14 -6.00 16.60 -13.48
CA ALA A 14 -6.12 17.87 -12.77
C ALA A 14 -7.01 17.74 -11.53
N GLU A 15 -8.15 17.06 -11.64
CA GLU A 15 -9.06 16.82 -10.53
C GLU A 15 -8.45 15.90 -9.47
N ALA A 16 -7.78 14.83 -9.86
CA ALA A 16 -7.03 13.96 -8.93
C ALA A 16 -6.02 14.79 -8.10
N LYS A 17 -5.31 15.71 -8.75
CA LYS A 17 -4.38 16.62 -8.05
C LYS A 17 -5.12 17.57 -7.11
N ARG A 18 -6.27 18.13 -7.51
CA ARG A 18 -7.11 18.99 -6.65
C ARG A 18 -7.58 18.24 -5.40
N LEU A 19 -7.92 16.96 -5.53
CA LEU A 19 -8.32 16.08 -4.44
C LEU A 19 -7.15 15.67 -3.52
N GLY A 20 -5.92 16.10 -3.84
CA GLY A 20 -4.73 15.86 -3.02
C GLY A 20 -3.97 14.58 -3.35
N PHE A 21 -4.31 13.86 -4.44
CA PHE A 21 -3.47 12.77 -4.91
C PHE A 21 -2.12 13.30 -5.39
N LEU A 22 -1.07 12.61 -5.00
CA LEU A 22 0.30 12.93 -5.38
C LEU A 22 0.54 12.77 -6.89
N SER A 23 0.00 11.70 -7.45
CA SER A 23 0.13 11.34 -8.86
C SER A 23 -1.10 10.58 -9.35
N CYS A 24 -1.36 10.70 -10.64
CA CYS A 24 -2.42 10.01 -11.36
C CYS A 24 -1.86 9.50 -12.68
N GLY A 25 -1.90 8.19 -12.90
CA GLY A 25 -1.49 7.52 -14.12
C GLY A 25 -2.59 6.66 -14.70
N ILE A 26 -2.57 6.47 -16.00
CA ILE A 26 -3.64 5.76 -16.72
C ILE A 26 -3.04 4.68 -17.60
N SER A 27 -3.60 3.48 -17.52
CA SER A 27 -3.23 2.37 -18.41
C SER A 27 -4.46 1.73 -19.04
N LYS A 28 -4.24 1.04 -20.16
CA LYS A 28 -5.28 0.24 -20.80
C LYS A 28 -5.66 -0.94 -19.90
N ALA A 29 -6.96 -1.11 -19.64
CA ALA A 29 -7.48 -2.31 -19.00
C ALA A 29 -7.24 -3.54 -19.87
N GLY A 30 -7.01 -4.70 -19.25
CA GLY A 30 -6.77 -5.97 -19.91
C GLY A 30 -5.86 -6.88 -19.08
N PHE A 31 -5.57 -8.05 -19.60
CA PHE A 31 -4.80 -9.07 -18.88
C PHE A 31 -3.35 -8.63 -18.58
N LEU A 32 -2.87 -8.95 -17.39
CA LEU A 32 -1.50 -8.69 -16.92
C LEU A 32 -0.57 -9.87 -17.22
N GLU A 33 -0.18 -10.02 -18.48
CA GLU A 33 0.59 -11.18 -18.98
C GLU A 33 1.89 -11.43 -18.21
N LYS A 34 2.62 -10.36 -17.86
CA LYS A 34 3.90 -10.46 -17.15
C LYS A 34 3.74 -10.85 -15.67
N GLU A 35 2.60 -10.50 -15.07
CA GLU A 35 2.34 -10.77 -13.66
C GLU A 35 1.75 -12.16 -13.42
N ALA A 36 1.10 -12.75 -14.41
CA ALA A 36 0.48 -14.07 -14.29
C ALA A 36 1.49 -15.15 -13.83
N PRO A 37 2.62 -15.40 -14.52
CA PRO A 37 3.58 -16.41 -14.09
C PRO A 37 4.27 -16.06 -12.76
N ARG A 38 4.41 -14.78 -12.44
CA ARG A 38 4.99 -14.33 -11.17
C ARG A 38 4.08 -14.66 -9.99
N LEU A 39 2.79 -14.34 -10.11
CA LEU A 39 1.79 -14.64 -9.08
C LEU A 39 1.63 -16.14 -8.89
N GLU A 40 1.52 -16.90 -9.98
CA GLU A 40 1.40 -18.36 -9.95
C GLU A 40 2.60 -19.01 -9.24
N ASN A 41 3.83 -18.65 -9.61
CA ASN A 41 5.04 -19.17 -8.98
C ASN A 41 5.11 -18.82 -7.49
N TRP A 42 4.71 -17.59 -7.11
CA TRP A 42 4.69 -17.12 -5.73
C TRP A 42 3.67 -17.92 -4.89
N LEU A 43 2.49 -18.19 -5.44
CA LEU A 43 1.46 -19.01 -4.80
C LEU A 43 1.89 -20.47 -4.68
N ASN A 44 2.46 -21.06 -5.74
CA ASN A 44 2.95 -22.45 -5.77
C ASN A 44 4.07 -22.69 -4.75
N LYS A 45 4.86 -21.66 -4.45
CA LYS A 45 5.90 -21.68 -3.38
C LYS A 45 5.34 -21.41 -1.98
N ASN A 46 4.02 -21.25 -1.81
CA ASN A 46 3.35 -20.91 -0.55
C ASN A 46 3.88 -19.63 0.12
N MET A 47 4.43 -18.70 -0.67
CA MET A 47 5.00 -17.44 -0.15
C MET A 47 3.93 -16.47 0.39
N HIS A 48 2.65 -16.75 0.19
CA HIS A 48 1.52 -16.00 0.77
C HIS A 48 1.22 -16.39 2.23
N GLY A 49 1.83 -17.45 2.77
CA GLY A 49 1.53 -17.94 4.10
C GLY A 49 0.03 -18.25 4.28
N GLN A 50 -0.58 -17.71 5.32
CA GLN A 50 -2.02 -17.90 5.59
C GLN A 50 -2.94 -16.86 4.89
N MET A 51 -2.41 -16.02 4.02
CA MET A 51 -3.20 -15.06 3.24
C MET A 51 -3.93 -15.77 2.08
N SER A 52 -4.84 -16.69 2.42
CA SER A 52 -5.60 -17.51 1.45
C SER A 52 -6.37 -16.66 0.42
N TYR A 53 -6.74 -15.43 0.79
CA TYR A 53 -7.39 -14.50 -0.14
C TYR A 53 -6.52 -14.17 -1.36
N MET A 54 -5.20 -14.38 -1.31
CA MET A 54 -4.31 -14.17 -2.46
C MET A 54 -4.50 -15.23 -3.55
N GLN A 55 -4.93 -16.43 -3.19
CA GLN A 55 -5.26 -17.51 -4.13
C GLN A 55 -6.64 -17.29 -4.77
N ASN A 56 -7.55 -16.62 -4.04
CA ASN A 56 -8.90 -16.42 -4.49
C ASN A 56 -8.95 -15.44 -5.67
N HIS A 57 -9.82 -15.76 -6.64
CA HIS A 57 -10.05 -14.90 -7.80
C HIS A 57 -8.79 -14.59 -8.61
N PHE A 58 -7.92 -15.59 -8.80
CA PHE A 58 -6.66 -15.47 -9.53
C PHE A 58 -6.83 -14.78 -10.89
N ASP A 59 -7.82 -15.19 -11.66
CA ASP A 59 -8.15 -14.64 -12.97
C ASP A 59 -8.58 -13.16 -12.91
N LYS A 60 -9.36 -12.76 -11.88
CA LYS A 60 -9.79 -11.38 -11.67
C LYS A 60 -8.65 -10.48 -11.24
N ARG A 61 -7.66 -11.03 -10.50
CA ARG A 61 -6.46 -10.28 -10.11
C ARG A 61 -5.63 -9.86 -11.31
N LEU A 62 -5.64 -10.68 -12.35
CA LEU A 62 -4.85 -10.47 -13.56
C LEU A 62 -5.61 -9.71 -14.64
N ASP A 63 -6.94 -9.69 -14.57
CA ASP A 63 -7.76 -9.07 -15.61
C ASP A 63 -8.90 -8.24 -14.98
N PRO A 64 -8.77 -6.90 -14.98
CA PRO A 64 -9.77 -6.01 -14.40
C PRO A 64 -11.08 -6.01 -15.17
N THR A 65 -11.11 -6.43 -16.43
CA THR A 65 -12.35 -6.54 -17.22
C THR A 65 -13.30 -7.59 -16.66
N LYS A 66 -12.76 -8.55 -15.86
CA LYS A 66 -13.56 -9.53 -15.11
C LYS A 66 -14.13 -9.00 -13.79
N LEU A 67 -13.68 -7.82 -13.36
CA LEU A 67 -14.19 -7.11 -12.18
C LEU A 67 -15.18 -6.01 -12.55
N VAL A 68 -14.90 -5.34 -13.67
CA VAL A 68 -15.69 -4.23 -14.22
C VAL A 68 -15.87 -4.51 -15.69
N GLU A 69 -17.07 -4.91 -16.07
CA GLU A 69 -17.45 -5.22 -17.45
C GLU A 69 -17.21 -4.00 -18.35
N ASP A 70 -16.81 -4.23 -19.59
CA ASP A 70 -16.52 -3.21 -20.61
C ASP A 70 -15.47 -2.17 -20.20
N SER A 71 -14.71 -2.40 -19.13
CA SER A 71 -13.68 -1.47 -18.72
C SER A 71 -12.59 -1.31 -19.78
N LYS A 72 -12.20 -0.05 -20.02
CA LYS A 72 -11.19 0.34 -21.02
C LYS A 72 -9.94 0.91 -20.38
N SER A 73 -10.10 1.60 -19.24
CA SER A 73 -9.01 2.27 -18.55
C SER A 73 -8.93 1.89 -17.09
N VAL A 74 -7.69 1.77 -16.59
CA VAL A 74 -7.35 1.70 -15.18
C VAL A 74 -6.64 3.00 -14.84
N ILE A 75 -7.24 3.80 -13.98
CA ILE A 75 -6.67 5.02 -13.41
C ILE A 75 -6.07 4.64 -12.07
N SER A 76 -4.73 4.66 -11.97
CA SER A 76 -4.01 4.43 -10.72
C SER A 76 -3.62 5.75 -10.08
N LEU A 77 -3.76 5.84 -8.78
CA LEU A 77 -3.60 7.07 -7.99
C LEU A 77 -2.69 6.80 -6.80
N LEU A 78 -1.82 7.77 -6.49
CA LEU A 78 -0.94 7.70 -5.32
C LEU A 78 -1.36 8.76 -4.30
N LEU A 79 -1.50 8.38 -3.02
CA LEU A 79 -1.76 9.30 -1.93
C LEU A 79 -0.66 9.18 -0.87
N ASN A 80 0.11 10.25 -0.66
CA ASN A 80 1.23 10.29 0.25
C ASN A 80 0.80 10.09 1.70
N TYR A 81 1.53 9.23 2.47
CA TYR A 81 1.33 9.05 3.91
C TYR A 81 2.58 9.29 4.75
N TYR A 82 3.69 9.73 4.13
CA TYR A 82 4.93 9.95 4.87
C TYR A 82 4.71 11.02 5.95
N PRO A 83 4.91 10.69 7.25
CA PRO A 83 4.58 11.61 8.33
C PRO A 83 5.66 12.68 8.52
N SER A 84 5.27 13.83 9.09
CA SER A 84 6.21 14.88 9.54
C SER A 84 6.92 14.52 10.83
N GLU A 85 6.30 13.68 11.66
CA GLU A 85 6.79 13.28 12.97
C GLU A 85 6.69 11.76 13.13
N VAL A 86 7.58 11.20 13.96
CA VAL A 86 7.64 9.77 14.28
C VAL A 86 7.60 9.57 15.80
N GLN A 87 7.41 8.32 16.25
CA GLN A 87 7.47 7.97 17.66
C GLN A 87 8.78 8.48 18.29
N LYS A 88 8.67 9.17 19.44
CA LYS A 88 9.79 9.91 20.07
C LYS A 88 10.72 8.99 20.87
N ASP A 89 10.18 7.96 21.52
CA ASP A 89 11.00 7.00 22.28
C ASP A 89 11.60 5.92 21.35
N PRO A 90 12.93 5.92 21.16
CA PRO A 90 13.58 4.92 20.29
C PRO A 90 13.52 3.49 20.84
N LYS A 91 13.14 3.31 22.12
CA LYS A 91 12.97 2.01 22.77
C LYS A 91 11.52 1.51 22.69
N ALA A 92 10.59 2.37 22.32
CA ALA A 92 9.20 1.98 22.14
C ALA A 92 9.03 0.94 21.02
N PRO A 93 8.07 0.01 21.12
CA PRO A 93 7.66 -0.80 20.00
C PRO A 93 7.24 0.06 18.80
N LYS A 94 7.73 -0.29 17.60
CA LYS A 94 7.54 0.48 16.38
C LYS A 94 6.21 0.17 15.71
N LEU A 95 5.58 1.19 15.19
CA LEU A 95 4.40 1.12 14.33
C LEU A 95 4.80 1.58 12.93
N SER A 96 4.38 0.84 11.89
CA SER A 96 4.62 1.29 10.51
C SER A 96 3.92 2.61 10.22
N LYS A 97 4.61 3.51 9.53
CA LYS A 97 4.18 4.90 9.27
C LYS A 97 2.80 4.99 8.63
N TYR A 98 2.46 4.02 7.77
CA TYR A 98 1.15 4.01 7.09
C TYR A 98 -0.06 3.91 8.06
N ALA A 99 0.17 3.43 9.27
CA ALA A 99 -0.86 3.17 10.26
C ALA A 99 -0.96 4.26 11.35
N TYR A 100 -0.24 5.36 11.20
CA TYR A 100 -0.23 6.45 12.19
C TYR A 100 -1.56 7.19 12.28
N GLY A 101 -2.19 7.47 11.15
CA GLY A 101 -3.45 8.21 11.08
C GLY A 101 -4.69 7.35 10.93
N GLN A 102 -5.71 7.95 10.35
CA GLN A 102 -6.94 7.25 10.02
C GLN A 102 -6.70 6.16 8.96
N ASP A 103 -7.53 5.15 8.99
CA ASP A 103 -7.54 4.07 8.01
C ASP A 103 -7.74 4.62 6.60
N TYR A 104 -6.70 4.44 5.78
CA TYR A 104 -6.62 4.95 4.42
C TYR A 104 -7.75 4.45 3.51
N HIS A 105 -8.34 3.30 3.80
CA HIS A 105 -9.48 2.80 3.04
C HIS A 105 -10.65 3.79 3.04
N PHE A 106 -10.93 4.43 4.17
CA PHE A 106 -12.02 5.41 4.26
C PHE A 106 -11.63 6.73 3.58
N VAL A 107 -10.43 7.23 3.88
CA VAL A 107 -9.94 8.51 3.35
C VAL A 107 -9.89 8.48 1.82
N ILE A 108 -9.33 7.43 1.26
CA ILE A 108 -9.16 7.30 -0.19
C ILE A 108 -10.51 7.04 -0.88
N LYS A 109 -11.37 6.21 -0.29
CA LYS A 109 -12.70 5.94 -0.88
C LYS A 109 -13.54 7.20 -1.04
N GLU A 110 -13.51 8.13 -0.09
CA GLU A 110 -14.22 9.41 -0.23
C GLU A 110 -13.64 10.23 -1.39
N LYS A 111 -12.31 10.34 -1.49
CA LYS A 111 -11.66 11.03 -2.62
C LYS A 111 -11.97 10.38 -3.97
N LEU A 112 -11.99 9.06 -4.04
CA LEU A 112 -12.36 8.33 -5.27
C LEU A 112 -13.83 8.54 -5.64
N LYS A 113 -14.72 8.64 -4.65
CA LYS A 113 -16.13 8.97 -4.87
C LYS A 113 -16.30 10.38 -5.46
N GLU A 114 -15.55 11.36 -4.92
CA GLU A 114 -15.53 12.72 -5.49
C GLU A 114 -14.98 12.73 -6.91
N LEU A 115 -13.88 12.00 -7.18
CA LEU A 115 -13.32 11.90 -8.53
C LEU A 115 -14.30 11.24 -9.51
N THR A 116 -14.97 10.17 -9.09
CA THR A 116 -15.99 9.50 -9.92
C THR A 116 -17.16 10.42 -10.22
N HIS A 117 -17.63 11.16 -9.22
CA HIS A 117 -18.69 12.15 -9.40
C HIS A 117 -18.29 13.26 -10.39
N PHE A 118 -17.07 13.79 -10.26
CA PHE A 118 -16.54 14.76 -11.21
C PHE A 118 -16.53 14.20 -12.65
N ILE A 119 -16.06 12.98 -12.85
CA ILE A 119 -16.04 12.33 -14.18
C ILE A 119 -17.44 12.25 -14.75
N GLN A 120 -18.43 11.85 -13.95
CA GLN A 120 -19.82 11.74 -14.39
C GLN A 120 -20.45 13.09 -14.73
N GLN A 121 -20.12 14.14 -13.99
CA GLN A 121 -20.68 15.49 -14.23
C GLN A 121 -20.03 16.20 -15.42
N GLU A 122 -18.70 16.12 -15.57
CA GLU A 122 -17.95 16.93 -16.52
C GLU A 122 -17.63 16.21 -17.83
N ILE A 123 -17.66 14.88 -17.84
CA ILE A 123 -17.26 14.08 -19.00
C ILE A 123 -18.45 13.32 -19.60
N GLY A 124 -19.30 12.74 -18.76
CA GLY A 124 -20.49 12.03 -19.19
C GLY A 124 -20.79 10.77 -18.39
N ASP A 125 -21.75 9.99 -18.85
CA ASP A 125 -22.16 8.75 -18.20
C ASP A 125 -21.05 7.70 -18.36
N VAL A 126 -20.34 7.46 -17.24
CA VAL A 126 -19.20 6.54 -17.14
C VAL A 126 -19.49 5.52 -16.06
N SER A 127 -19.42 4.25 -16.43
CA SER A 127 -19.52 3.13 -15.52
C SER A 127 -18.13 2.72 -15.01
N GLY A 128 -18.04 2.36 -13.72
CA GLY A 128 -16.79 1.93 -13.15
C GLY A 128 -16.85 1.62 -11.66
N ARG A 129 -15.72 1.20 -11.13
CA ARG A 129 -15.57 0.89 -9.70
C ARG A 129 -14.24 1.38 -9.17
N ALA A 130 -14.29 1.86 -7.93
CA ALA A 130 -13.14 2.28 -7.15
C ALA A 130 -12.63 1.14 -6.27
N PHE A 131 -11.31 1.00 -6.18
CA PHE A 131 -10.64 -0.03 -5.39
C PHE A 131 -9.54 0.59 -4.54
N VAL A 132 -9.41 0.09 -3.32
CA VAL A 132 -8.37 0.43 -2.36
C VAL A 132 -8.06 -0.84 -1.58
N ASP A 133 -7.00 -1.55 -1.91
CA ASP A 133 -6.41 -2.71 -1.19
C ASP A 133 -7.40 -3.84 -0.77
N SER A 134 -8.67 -3.74 -1.04
CA SER A 134 -9.70 -4.68 -0.54
C SER A 134 -10.36 -5.54 -1.61
N ALA A 135 -9.78 -5.60 -2.81
CA ALA A 135 -10.32 -6.36 -3.94
C ALA A 135 -9.23 -7.21 -4.61
N PRO A 136 -9.59 -8.16 -5.48
CA PRO A 136 -8.61 -8.92 -6.26
C PRO A 136 -8.04 -8.07 -7.40
N VAL A 137 -7.32 -7.00 -7.03
CA VAL A 137 -6.58 -6.10 -7.92
C VAL A 137 -5.11 -6.17 -7.55
N LEU A 138 -4.21 -6.19 -8.52
CA LEU A 138 -2.76 -6.09 -8.29
C LEU A 138 -2.35 -4.61 -8.36
N ASP A 139 -2.70 -3.85 -7.31
CA ASP A 139 -2.55 -2.38 -7.25
C ASP A 139 -1.16 -1.90 -7.70
N LYS A 140 -0.08 -2.50 -7.16
CA LYS A 140 1.29 -2.12 -7.52
C LYS A 140 1.62 -2.37 -9.00
N ALA A 141 1.11 -3.47 -9.58
CA ALA A 141 1.32 -3.79 -10.97
C ALA A 141 0.58 -2.82 -11.89
N TRP A 142 -0.65 -2.47 -11.54
CA TRP A 142 -1.43 -1.48 -12.27
C TRP A 142 -0.81 -0.10 -12.18
N ALA A 143 -0.37 0.33 -11.01
CA ALA A 143 0.30 1.61 -10.84
C ALA A 143 1.61 1.70 -11.64
N ALA A 144 2.40 0.62 -11.68
CA ALA A 144 3.60 0.55 -12.53
C ALA A 144 3.25 0.59 -14.02
N LYS A 145 2.22 -0.15 -14.46
CA LYS A 145 1.73 -0.14 -15.84
C LYS A 145 1.17 1.23 -16.25
N SER A 146 0.61 1.97 -15.30
CA SER A 146 0.10 3.33 -15.47
C SER A 146 1.18 4.41 -15.40
N GLY A 147 2.47 4.04 -15.43
CA GLY A 147 3.57 4.98 -15.50
C GLY A 147 3.86 5.75 -14.22
N LEU A 148 3.34 5.31 -13.07
CA LEU A 148 3.53 6.03 -11.80
C LEU A 148 4.91 5.75 -11.17
N GLY A 149 5.61 4.71 -11.63
CA GLY A 149 6.91 4.33 -11.11
C GLY A 149 7.29 2.92 -11.53
N TRP A 150 8.22 2.31 -10.80
CA TRP A 150 8.68 0.93 -11.03
C TRP A 150 8.55 0.10 -9.77
N ILE A 151 8.46 -1.21 -9.91
CA ILE A 151 8.52 -2.13 -8.76
C ILE A 151 9.97 -2.24 -8.31
N GLY A 152 10.24 -1.86 -7.06
CA GLY A 152 11.57 -2.00 -6.46
C GLY A 152 11.90 -3.43 -6.06
N LYS A 153 13.19 -3.71 -5.76
CA LYS A 153 13.63 -5.05 -5.31
C LYS A 153 12.94 -5.54 -4.04
N HIS A 154 12.36 -4.65 -3.23
CA HIS A 154 11.50 -4.96 -2.07
C HIS A 154 10.01 -5.12 -2.42
N SER A 155 9.66 -5.25 -3.69
CA SER A 155 8.29 -5.41 -4.21
C SER A 155 7.31 -4.28 -3.86
N ASN A 156 7.79 -3.09 -3.47
CA ASN A 156 6.95 -1.89 -3.42
C ASN A 156 7.16 -1.06 -4.68
N LEU A 157 6.13 -0.30 -5.06
CA LEU A 157 6.24 0.68 -6.12
C LEU A 157 7.12 1.84 -5.64
N LEU A 158 8.03 2.28 -6.47
CA LEU A 158 8.95 3.40 -6.24
C LEU A 158 8.73 4.49 -7.27
N THR A 159 8.82 5.75 -6.84
CA THR A 159 8.90 6.91 -7.72
C THR A 159 10.24 7.61 -7.53
N GLN A 160 10.74 8.29 -8.57
CA GLN A 160 11.97 9.09 -8.48
C GLN A 160 11.81 10.32 -7.56
N GLN A 161 10.59 10.82 -7.40
CA GLN A 161 10.32 12.11 -6.77
C GLN A 161 10.14 12.02 -5.25
N VAL A 162 9.52 10.93 -4.76
CA VAL A 162 9.07 10.82 -3.36
C VAL A 162 9.25 9.41 -2.76
N GLY A 163 9.94 8.51 -3.44
CA GLY A 163 10.17 7.16 -2.92
C GLY A 163 8.95 6.26 -2.97
N SER A 164 8.56 5.65 -1.85
CA SER A 164 7.51 4.62 -1.79
C SER A 164 6.49 4.78 -0.66
N PHE A 165 6.52 5.87 0.11
CA PHE A 165 5.60 6.08 1.24
C PHE A 165 4.27 6.67 0.77
N TYR A 166 3.49 5.92 -0.01
CA TYR A 166 2.16 6.29 -0.47
C TYR A 166 1.25 5.06 -0.57
N PHE A 167 -0.03 5.31 -0.43
CA PHE A 167 -1.08 4.36 -0.75
C PHE A 167 -1.35 4.37 -2.24
N ILE A 168 -1.82 3.25 -2.75
CA ILE A 168 -2.25 3.07 -4.14
C ILE A 168 -3.75 2.87 -4.16
N ALA A 169 -4.41 3.41 -5.15
CA ALA A 169 -5.82 3.20 -5.40
C ALA A 169 -6.09 3.15 -6.89
N GLU A 170 -7.13 2.45 -7.30
CA GLU A 170 -7.55 2.33 -8.69
C GLU A 170 -9.01 2.75 -8.88
N LEU A 171 -9.25 3.42 -10.00
CA LEU A 171 -10.57 3.58 -10.57
C LEU A 171 -10.57 2.90 -11.94
N ILE A 172 -11.34 1.82 -12.07
CA ILE A 172 -11.47 1.03 -13.29
C ILE A 172 -12.76 1.43 -13.97
N ILE A 173 -12.71 1.93 -15.22
CA ILE A 173 -13.82 2.55 -15.92
C ILE A 173 -13.93 2.14 -17.40
N ASP A 174 -15.11 2.27 -17.95
CA ASP A 174 -15.43 2.00 -19.36
C ASP A 174 -15.06 3.14 -20.32
N LEU A 175 -14.49 4.24 -19.81
CA LEU A 175 -14.02 5.36 -20.60
C LEU A 175 -12.64 5.09 -21.20
N ASP A 176 -12.49 5.31 -22.50
CA ASP A 176 -11.21 5.21 -23.21
C ASP A 176 -10.43 6.53 -23.11
N LEU A 177 -9.25 6.48 -22.47
CA LEU A 177 -8.40 7.63 -22.17
C LEU A 177 -7.04 7.53 -22.88
N GLU A 178 -6.21 8.56 -22.78
CA GLU A 178 -4.80 8.48 -23.15
C GLU A 178 -4.02 7.71 -22.06
N TYR A 179 -3.17 6.76 -22.49
CA TYR A 179 -2.41 5.90 -21.60
C TYR A 179 -1.00 6.43 -21.40
N ASP A 180 -0.52 6.33 -20.16
CA ASP A 180 0.82 6.73 -19.80
C ASP A 180 1.85 5.65 -20.13
N SER A 181 3.10 6.05 -20.32
CA SER A 181 4.22 5.16 -20.61
C SER A 181 4.83 4.60 -19.33
N ILE A 182 5.28 3.35 -19.40
CA ILE A 182 5.94 2.65 -18.29
C ILE A 182 7.26 3.35 -17.93
N VAL A 183 7.55 3.47 -16.63
CA VAL A 183 8.83 3.94 -16.10
C VAL A 183 9.83 2.80 -16.03
N THR A 184 11.08 3.06 -16.38
CA THR A 184 12.18 2.08 -16.26
C THR A 184 12.57 1.84 -14.81
N ASP A 185 13.16 0.68 -14.53
CA ASP A 185 13.69 0.35 -13.21
C ASP A 185 14.98 1.15 -12.92
N HIS A 186 15.05 1.74 -11.72
CA HIS A 186 16.19 2.50 -11.24
C HIS A 186 16.83 1.88 -9.97
N CYS A 187 16.56 0.63 -9.64
CA CYS A 187 17.21 -0.05 -8.52
C CYS A 187 18.69 -0.38 -8.79
N GLY A 188 19.04 -0.60 -10.06
CA GLY A 188 20.43 -0.88 -10.46
C GLY A 188 21.07 -2.03 -9.65
N THR A 189 22.30 -1.84 -9.20
CA THR A 189 23.06 -2.83 -8.40
C THR A 189 22.74 -2.77 -6.89
N CYS A 190 21.94 -1.80 -6.42
CA CYS A 190 21.63 -1.63 -4.99
C CYS A 190 20.91 -2.84 -4.40
N THR A 191 21.37 -3.30 -3.22
CA THR A 191 20.79 -4.43 -2.45
C THR A 191 20.36 -4.02 -1.04
N ALA A 192 20.40 -2.74 -0.69
CA ALA A 192 20.19 -2.25 0.67
C ALA A 192 18.92 -2.82 1.35
N CYS A 193 17.80 -2.92 0.64
CA CYS A 193 16.56 -3.47 1.19
C CYS A 193 16.61 -4.99 1.43
N ILE A 194 17.38 -5.73 0.62
CA ILE A 194 17.60 -7.18 0.78
C ILE A 194 18.45 -7.42 2.00
N ASP A 195 19.59 -6.70 2.09
CA ASP A 195 20.58 -6.86 3.15
C ASP A 195 20.03 -6.46 4.53
N ALA A 196 19.18 -5.42 4.56
CA ALA A 196 18.59 -4.91 5.81
C ALA A 196 17.38 -5.70 6.31
N CYS A 197 16.80 -6.62 5.51
CA CYS A 197 15.59 -7.32 5.91
C CYS A 197 15.86 -8.26 7.10
N PRO A 198 15.28 -7.99 8.32
CA PRO A 198 15.67 -8.73 9.54
C PRO A 198 15.30 -10.22 9.49
N THR A 199 14.30 -10.57 8.71
CA THR A 199 13.79 -11.93 8.56
C THR A 199 14.16 -12.57 7.23
N GLN A 200 14.95 -11.88 6.41
CA GLN A 200 15.32 -12.33 5.07
C GLN A 200 14.09 -12.68 4.19
N ALA A 201 13.02 -11.91 4.37
CA ALA A 201 11.78 -12.11 3.61
C ALA A 201 11.94 -11.73 2.13
N ILE A 202 12.87 -10.83 1.78
CA ILE A 202 13.21 -10.52 0.39
C ILE A 202 14.22 -11.57 -0.06
N THR A 203 13.72 -12.66 -0.66
CA THR A 203 14.52 -13.86 -0.98
C THR A 203 15.41 -13.66 -2.21
N GLU A 204 14.97 -12.83 -3.11
CA GLU A 204 15.69 -12.41 -4.32
C GLU A 204 15.13 -11.06 -4.81
N PRO A 205 15.81 -10.32 -5.68
CA PRO A 205 15.28 -9.08 -6.22
C PRO A 205 13.85 -9.23 -6.74
N TYR A 206 12.95 -8.34 -6.29
CA TYR A 206 11.52 -8.29 -6.67
C TYR A 206 10.64 -9.40 -6.11
N VAL A 207 11.18 -10.31 -5.29
CA VAL A 207 10.43 -11.42 -4.68
C VAL A 207 10.47 -11.32 -3.16
N VAL A 208 9.29 -11.16 -2.57
CA VAL A 208 9.10 -11.17 -1.12
C VAL A 208 8.34 -12.44 -0.73
N ASP A 209 8.98 -13.28 0.09
CA ASP A 209 8.28 -14.35 0.80
C ASP A 209 7.44 -13.73 1.92
N GLY A 210 6.15 -13.53 1.63
CA GLY A 210 5.22 -12.92 2.57
C GLY A 210 5.17 -13.68 3.89
N SER A 211 5.28 -15.02 3.87
CA SER A 211 5.24 -15.86 5.08
C SER A 211 6.40 -15.60 6.06
N LYS A 212 7.45 -14.89 5.62
CA LYS A 212 8.61 -14.50 6.45
C LYS A 212 8.60 -13.01 6.81
N CYS A 213 7.71 -12.21 6.21
CA CYS A 213 7.69 -10.76 6.42
C CYS A 213 7.14 -10.40 7.80
N ILE A 214 7.78 -9.45 8.49
CA ILE A 214 7.29 -8.94 9.79
C ILE A 214 5.87 -8.38 9.66
N SER A 215 5.56 -7.71 8.55
CA SER A 215 4.19 -7.20 8.32
C SER A 215 3.17 -8.33 8.28
N TYR A 216 3.48 -9.46 7.66
CA TYR A 216 2.61 -10.63 7.69
C TYR A 216 2.39 -11.14 9.11
N PHE A 217 3.45 -11.33 9.88
CA PHE A 217 3.34 -11.82 11.26
C PHE A 217 2.53 -10.91 12.15
N THR A 218 2.71 -9.61 12.01
CA THR A 218 2.11 -8.61 12.91
C THR A 218 0.70 -8.17 12.50
N ILE A 219 0.31 -8.39 11.24
CA ILE A 219 -0.99 -7.94 10.69
C ILE A 219 -1.89 -9.13 10.32
N GLU A 220 -1.35 -10.06 9.50
CA GLU A 220 -2.15 -11.09 8.84
C GLU A 220 -2.26 -12.38 9.66
N LEU A 221 -1.16 -12.84 10.25
CA LEU A 221 -1.14 -14.05 11.07
C LEU A 221 -1.99 -13.87 12.33
N LYS A 222 -3.00 -14.72 12.52
CA LYS A 222 -3.90 -14.65 13.68
C LYS A 222 -3.50 -15.59 14.82
N GLU A 223 -2.67 -16.56 14.53
CA GLU A 223 -2.14 -17.56 15.46
C GLU A 223 -0.97 -17.01 16.29
N GLN A 224 -0.37 -17.88 17.11
CA GLN A 224 0.84 -17.56 17.87
C GLN A 224 2.01 -17.28 16.93
N LEU A 225 2.83 -16.31 17.30
CA LEU A 225 4.04 -15.99 16.55
C LEU A 225 5.08 -17.11 16.73
N PRO A 226 5.73 -17.57 15.65
CA PRO A 226 6.71 -18.64 15.74
C PRO A 226 7.91 -18.24 16.61
N THR A 227 8.27 -19.08 17.57
CA THR A 227 9.39 -18.81 18.51
C THR A 227 10.73 -18.61 17.80
N ILE A 228 10.94 -19.25 16.65
CA ILE A 228 12.15 -19.06 15.82
C ILE A 228 12.30 -17.63 15.30
N MET A 229 11.24 -16.83 15.33
CA MET A 229 11.23 -15.41 14.95
C MET A 229 11.50 -14.47 16.12
N LYS A 230 11.61 -14.98 17.37
CA LYS A 230 11.90 -14.16 18.55
C LYS A 230 13.24 -13.44 18.36
N GLY A 231 13.26 -12.14 18.68
CA GLY A 231 14.43 -11.28 18.48
C GLY A 231 14.69 -10.77 17.06
N LYS A 232 13.90 -11.22 16.05
CA LYS A 232 14.07 -10.82 14.64
C LYS A 232 13.16 -9.67 14.19
N PHE A 233 12.26 -9.18 15.05
CA PHE A 233 11.28 -8.17 14.65
C PHE A 233 11.76 -6.74 14.78
N ASP A 234 12.98 -6.49 15.21
CA ASP A 234 13.55 -5.14 15.34
C ASP A 234 12.58 -4.14 15.99
N HIS A 235 11.89 -4.57 17.05
CA HIS A 235 10.86 -3.84 17.79
C HIS A 235 9.58 -3.50 17.02
N TRP A 236 9.34 -4.01 15.80
CA TRP A 236 8.09 -3.78 15.06
C TRP A 236 6.93 -4.56 15.67
N MET A 237 5.96 -3.83 16.23
CA MET A 237 4.72 -4.41 16.78
C MET A 237 3.57 -4.47 15.76
N PHE A 238 3.64 -3.65 14.70
CA PHE A 238 2.62 -3.61 13.64
C PHE A 238 3.21 -3.09 12.33
N GLY A 239 3.18 -3.91 11.29
CA GLY A 239 3.85 -3.59 10.03
C GLY A 239 5.36 -3.61 10.18
N CYS A 240 6.06 -3.13 9.15
CA CYS A 240 7.52 -3.00 9.13
C CYS A 240 7.93 -2.09 7.97
N ASP A 241 8.73 -1.07 8.25
CA ASP A 241 9.20 -0.13 7.23
C ASP A 241 10.68 -0.32 6.87
N VAL A 242 11.39 -1.32 7.42
CA VAL A 242 12.85 -1.47 7.26
C VAL A 242 13.29 -1.39 5.80
N CYS A 243 12.66 -2.15 4.91
CA CYS A 243 13.03 -2.17 3.49
C CYS A 243 12.75 -0.84 2.77
N GLN A 244 11.78 -0.05 3.28
CA GLN A 244 11.49 1.29 2.77
C GLN A 244 12.46 2.32 3.38
N ASP A 245 12.73 2.25 4.69
CA ASP A 245 13.59 3.20 5.39
C ASP A 245 15.04 3.19 4.87
N VAL A 246 15.57 2.03 4.50
CA VAL A 246 16.94 1.91 3.94
C VAL A 246 17.01 2.20 2.45
N CYS A 247 15.87 2.34 1.76
CA CYS A 247 15.86 2.57 0.33
C CYS A 247 16.38 3.98 -0.02
N PRO A 248 17.43 4.11 -0.86
CA PRO A 248 17.96 5.42 -1.21
C PRO A 248 16.96 6.38 -1.86
N TRP A 249 15.93 5.84 -2.53
CA TRP A 249 14.88 6.65 -3.14
C TRP A 249 13.98 7.31 -2.10
N ASN A 250 13.86 6.75 -0.90
CA ASN A 250 13.03 7.31 0.18
C ASN A 250 13.65 8.53 0.88
N LYS A 251 14.93 8.87 0.60
CA LYS A 251 15.52 10.16 1.03
C LYS A 251 14.80 11.37 0.43
N PHE A 252 14.05 11.19 -0.64
CA PHE A 252 13.27 12.25 -1.29
C PHE A 252 11.84 12.35 -0.75
N SER A 253 11.44 11.49 0.18
CA SER A 253 10.10 11.52 0.79
C SER A 253 9.85 12.86 1.48
N LYS A 254 8.65 13.38 1.28
CA LYS A 254 8.19 14.63 1.89
C LYS A 254 6.95 14.36 2.72
N PRO A 255 6.77 15.07 3.84
CA PRO A 255 5.56 14.92 4.65
C PRO A 255 4.29 15.07 3.82
N HIS A 256 3.27 14.27 4.17
CA HIS A 256 1.94 14.38 3.56
C HIS A 256 1.23 15.66 3.99
N SER A 257 0.24 16.07 3.20
CA SER A 257 -0.65 17.21 3.51
C SER A 257 -2.07 16.78 3.89
N GLU A 258 -2.33 15.47 4.01
CA GLU A 258 -3.64 14.93 4.36
C GLU A 258 -3.86 14.97 5.88
N PRO A 259 -4.75 15.82 6.41
CA PRO A 259 -4.90 15.97 7.86
C PRO A 259 -5.35 14.70 8.58
N LEU A 260 -6.11 13.84 7.87
CA LEU A 260 -6.61 12.58 8.44
C LEU A 260 -5.51 11.52 8.62
N PHE A 261 -4.34 11.71 8.01
CA PHE A 261 -3.19 10.84 8.20
C PHE A 261 -2.27 11.26 9.35
N ASN A 262 -2.54 12.42 9.98
CA ASN A 262 -1.82 12.81 11.17
C ASN A 262 -2.06 11.78 12.29
N PRO A 263 -1.01 11.41 13.04
CA PRO A 263 -1.13 10.49 14.16
C PRO A 263 -2.01 11.05 15.27
N HIS A 264 -2.60 10.17 16.07
CA HIS A 264 -3.19 10.60 17.34
C HIS A 264 -2.09 11.26 18.20
N PRO A 265 -2.35 12.41 18.84
CA PRO A 265 -1.32 13.12 19.62
C PRO A 265 -0.57 12.23 20.61
N ASP A 266 -1.29 11.41 21.38
CA ASP A 266 -0.71 10.53 22.39
C ASP A 266 0.17 9.42 21.80
N LEU A 267 -0.06 9.01 20.54
CA LEU A 267 0.64 7.90 19.91
C LEU A 267 2.16 8.13 19.85
N LEU A 268 2.57 9.35 19.53
CA LEU A 268 3.99 9.68 19.33
C LEU A 268 4.75 9.81 20.66
N ASP A 269 4.04 10.09 21.75
CA ASP A 269 4.60 10.31 23.07
C ASP A 269 4.67 9.04 23.94
N MET A 270 3.98 7.97 23.53
CA MET A 270 4.00 6.71 24.26
C MET A 270 5.41 6.11 24.34
N VAL A 271 5.89 5.91 25.57
CA VAL A 271 7.17 5.25 25.83
C VAL A 271 7.01 3.73 25.92
N LYS A 272 8.14 3.00 25.93
CA LYS A 272 8.15 1.53 25.96
C LYS A 272 7.22 0.96 27.05
N LYS A 273 7.22 1.52 28.25
CA LYS A 273 6.38 1.08 29.37
C LYS A 273 4.90 1.20 29.07
N ASP A 274 4.46 2.29 28.45
CA ASP A 274 3.05 2.52 28.12
C ASP A 274 2.52 1.46 27.13
N TRP A 275 3.36 1.06 26.17
CA TRP A 275 3.05 -0.03 25.24
C TRP A 275 3.00 -1.39 25.94
N GLU A 276 3.92 -1.68 26.86
CA GLU A 276 3.94 -2.95 27.60
C GLU A 276 2.71 -3.10 28.51
N GLU A 277 2.21 -2.00 29.06
CA GLU A 277 1.07 -1.92 29.96
C GLU A 277 -0.25 -1.49 29.25
N ILE A 278 -0.26 -1.41 27.90
CA ILE A 278 -1.41 -0.95 27.13
C ILE A 278 -2.69 -1.71 27.50
N THR A 279 -3.74 -0.96 27.79
CA THR A 279 -5.08 -1.51 28.07
C THR A 279 -5.95 -1.51 26.83
N GLU A 280 -7.05 -2.30 26.87
CA GLU A 280 -8.00 -2.32 25.77
C GLU A 280 -8.70 -0.97 25.57
N GLU A 281 -8.87 -0.19 26.62
CA GLU A 281 -9.46 1.16 26.57
C GLU A 281 -8.52 2.13 25.83
N VAL A 282 -7.24 2.16 26.17
CA VAL A 282 -6.23 2.95 25.47
C VAL A 282 -6.14 2.55 24.01
N PHE A 283 -6.13 1.24 23.71
CA PHE A 283 -6.15 0.74 22.33
C PHE A 283 -7.38 1.25 21.56
N LYS A 284 -8.56 1.17 22.14
CA LYS A 284 -9.81 1.64 21.50
C LYS A 284 -9.80 3.13 21.23
N ASN A 285 -9.19 3.92 22.12
CA ASN A 285 -9.06 5.36 21.95
C ASN A 285 -8.07 5.70 20.82
N LEU A 286 -6.83 5.21 20.92
CA LEU A 286 -5.76 5.49 19.95
C LEU A 286 -6.12 5.03 18.53
N PHE A 287 -6.74 3.86 18.40
CA PHE A 287 -6.94 3.19 17.11
C PHE A 287 -8.40 3.13 16.65
N LYS A 288 -9.28 4.00 17.17
CA LYS A 288 -10.72 4.01 16.85
C LYS A 288 -11.02 4.00 15.35
N LYS A 289 -10.24 4.74 14.58
CA LYS A 289 -10.38 4.88 13.12
C LYS A 289 -9.10 4.47 12.37
N SER A 290 -8.18 3.76 13.00
CA SER A 290 -6.90 3.37 12.43
C SER A 290 -6.94 1.97 11.80
N ALA A 291 -6.08 1.72 10.82
CA ALA A 291 -5.87 0.40 10.23
C ALA A 291 -5.38 -0.65 11.25
N VAL A 292 -4.76 -0.21 12.36
CA VAL A 292 -4.32 -1.09 13.47
C VAL A 292 -5.49 -1.85 14.09
N LYS A 293 -6.70 -1.30 14.05
CA LYS A 293 -7.92 -1.96 14.55
C LYS A 293 -8.14 -3.36 13.94
N ARG A 294 -7.60 -3.62 12.74
CA ARG A 294 -7.70 -4.92 12.05
C ARG A 294 -7.10 -6.07 12.86
N THR A 295 -6.03 -5.84 13.63
CA THR A 295 -5.42 -6.88 14.47
C THR A 295 -6.18 -7.13 15.76
N LYS A 296 -7.11 -6.26 16.14
CA LYS A 296 -7.77 -6.21 17.45
C LYS A 296 -6.75 -5.98 18.57
N PHE A 297 -7.23 -5.70 19.78
CA PHE A 297 -6.37 -5.53 20.96
C PHE A 297 -5.51 -6.78 21.23
N SER A 298 -6.13 -7.96 21.16
CA SER A 298 -5.43 -9.22 21.41
C SER A 298 -4.25 -9.46 20.47
N GLY A 299 -4.39 -9.12 19.18
CA GLY A 299 -3.30 -9.26 18.21
C GLY A 299 -2.17 -8.27 18.45
N LEU A 300 -2.48 -7.00 18.72
CA LEU A 300 -1.45 -6.00 19.04
C LEU A 300 -0.72 -6.36 20.34
N LYS A 301 -1.47 -6.76 21.39
CA LYS A 301 -0.89 -7.18 22.66
C LYS A 301 0.01 -8.40 22.52
N ARG A 302 -0.42 -9.43 21.74
CA ARG A 302 0.42 -10.57 21.37
C ARG A 302 1.74 -10.13 20.74
N ASN A 303 1.67 -9.17 19.80
CA ASN A 303 2.88 -8.69 19.11
C ASN A 303 3.82 -7.96 20.08
N ILE A 304 3.28 -7.09 20.95
CA ILE A 304 4.08 -6.40 21.98
C ILE A 304 4.74 -7.39 22.95
N ASP A 305 3.99 -8.38 23.42
CA ASP A 305 4.52 -9.38 24.34
C ASP A 305 5.58 -10.27 23.69
N PHE A 306 5.51 -10.48 22.38
CA PHE A 306 6.52 -11.21 21.62
C PHE A 306 7.86 -10.45 21.52
N LEU A 307 7.84 -9.11 21.62
CA LEU A 307 9.04 -8.26 21.57
C LEU A 307 9.82 -8.22 22.89
N LYS A 308 9.24 -8.70 23.99
CA LYS A 308 9.90 -8.87 25.29
C LYS A 308 10.88 -10.04 25.24
#